data_4df67ef8b9fe8046d4f2421e8f1fefb3
#
_entry.id   4df67ef8b9fe8046d4f2421e8f1fefb3
#
_cell.length_a   1.000
_cell.length_b   1.000
_cell.length_c   1.000
_cell.angle_alpha   90.00
_cell.angle_beta   90.00
_cell.angle_gamma   90.00
#
_symmetry.space_group_name_H-M   'P 1'
#
loop_
_entity.id
_entity.type
_entity.pdbx_description
1 polymer ?
#
loop_
_entity_poly.entity_id
_entity_poly.type
_entity_poly.pdbx_seq_one_letter_code
_entity_poly.pdbx_strand_id
1 'polypeptide(L)'
;MNKKYKGILWWQAVLLLAAFFTAICKIYIGMDHDESYIVVMGIRLLNGDRMFDTMWDLHMTSAWPAWLGTELFYRVTGSLDGLVVFLRILSVILQFAVAYIVYRILKKYFAQESAFLAAIVVAAFLPRATQNLEYGLLEMLFVILTSVLLYDVIRQANDSGTVSWWKIVISAILFSVAVLAYPTIILAFPVYLVAACLLLNRKNAKWQVPLVFAGGCAICAGIFLVYILSYLSVPELLANIQGILSDGTHAEDGRMYSYGTQMLSLGKRSVMFLGICAAGYFCMKKWFPQKENILFYLLAVPTAVLVASNVTGIRPSGPIGLQVRYLLAAVSGLVLYFAGKKKDRVLFWLFMLPGFAVYLGVMFGSNMGIEENASFLYLDLIAVVLLFSEYIIDEKKDCLTDICPDGGIYHVKWNQTTDCCQ
;
A
#
# COMPACT_ATOMS: atom_id res chain seq x y z
N MET A 1 18.41 18.79 -21.10
CA MET A 1 18.79 17.36 -20.99
C MET A 1 17.71 16.49 -21.64
N ASN A 2 17.99 15.94 -22.83
CA ASN A 2 17.08 15.01 -23.50
C ASN A 2 17.10 13.66 -22.75
N LYS A 3 16.14 13.42 -21.85
CA LYS A 3 15.85 12.08 -21.35
C LYS A 3 15.32 11.26 -22.55
N LYS A 4 16.19 10.52 -23.25
CA LYS A 4 15.76 9.45 -24.15
C LYS A 4 14.83 8.54 -23.35
N TYR A 5 13.56 8.46 -23.73
CA TYR A 5 12.62 7.46 -23.21
C TYR A 5 13.21 6.10 -23.56
N LYS A 6 13.82 5.43 -22.59
CA LYS A 6 14.12 4.01 -22.72
C LYS A 6 12.77 3.30 -22.78
N GLY A 7 12.52 2.54 -23.83
CA GLY A 7 11.32 1.70 -23.94
C GLY A 7 11.22 0.73 -22.76
N ILE A 8 10.08 0.07 -22.63
CA ILE A 8 9.86 -0.98 -21.62
C ILE A 8 10.92 -2.07 -21.82
N LEU A 9 11.70 -2.34 -20.77
CA LEU A 9 12.67 -3.43 -20.79
C LEU A 9 11.92 -4.77 -20.76
N TRP A 10 12.45 -5.81 -21.41
CA TRP A 10 11.79 -7.11 -21.51
C TRP A 10 11.35 -7.68 -20.15
N TRP A 11 12.16 -7.53 -19.10
CA TRP A 11 11.82 -8.00 -17.75
C TRP A 11 10.63 -7.24 -17.14
N GLN A 12 10.47 -5.95 -17.46
CA GLN A 12 9.31 -5.15 -17.03
C GLN A 12 8.04 -5.66 -17.70
N ALA A 13 8.12 -5.99 -19.00
CA ALA A 13 6.99 -6.59 -19.71
C ALA A 13 6.61 -7.95 -19.12
N VAL A 14 7.59 -8.80 -18.79
CA VAL A 14 7.35 -10.12 -18.16
C VAL A 14 6.66 -9.96 -16.81
N LEU A 15 7.13 -9.06 -15.92
CA LEU A 15 6.51 -8.82 -14.62
C LEU A 15 5.08 -8.26 -14.74
N LEU A 16 4.87 -7.33 -15.68
CA LEU A 16 3.54 -6.77 -15.92
C LEU A 16 2.55 -7.83 -16.43
N LEU A 17 2.98 -8.65 -17.38
CA LEU A 17 2.17 -9.75 -17.91
C LEU A 17 1.87 -10.81 -16.84
N ALA A 18 2.85 -11.15 -15.99
CA ALA A 18 2.64 -12.08 -14.87
C ALA A 18 1.64 -11.53 -13.86
N ALA A 19 1.77 -10.26 -13.46
CA ALA A 19 0.82 -9.60 -12.55
C ALA A 19 -0.60 -9.54 -13.15
N PHE A 20 -0.70 -9.19 -14.44
CA PHE A 20 -1.98 -9.15 -15.14
C PHE A 20 -2.62 -10.53 -15.25
N PHE A 21 -1.86 -11.55 -15.65
CA PHE A 21 -2.34 -12.93 -15.73
C PHE A 21 -2.82 -13.44 -14.39
N THR A 22 -2.06 -13.18 -13.30
CA THR A 22 -2.45 -13.54 -11.93
C THR A 22 -3.76 -12.85 -11.52
N ALA A 23 -3.93 -11.56 -11.85
CA ALA A 23 -5.18 -10.84 -11.58
C ALA A 23 -6.37 -11.44 -12.35
N ILE A 24 -6.20 -11.78 -13.63
CA ILE A 24 -7.24 -12.45 -14.45
C ILE A 24 -7.60 -13.83 -13.86
N CYS A 25 -6.61 -14.63 -13.46
CA CYS A 25 -6.89 -15.92 -12.84
C CYS A 25 -7.73 -15.76 -11.56
N LYS A 26 -7.48 -14.72 -10.78
CA LYS A 26 -8.25 -14.44 -9.54
C LYS A 26 -9.71 -14.06 -9.80
N ILE A 27 -10.08 -13.58 -11.00
CA ILE A 27 -11.47 -13.28 -11.36
C ILE A 27 -12.34 -14.55 -11.31
N TYR A 28 -11.76 -15.72 -11.60
CA TYR A 28 -12.48 -16.99 -11.74
C TYR A 28 -12.31 -17.95 -10.56
N ILE A 29 -11.70 -17.51 -9.45
CA ILE A 29 -11.63 -18.32 -8.23
C ILE A 29 -12.97 -18.33 -7.49
N GLY A 30 -13.14 -19.24 -6.53
CA GLY A 30 -14.30 -19.29 -5.64
C GLY A 30 -14.57 -17.97 -4.93
N MET A 31 -15.80 -17.78 -4.46
CA MET A 31 -16.22 -16.61 -3.70
C MET A 31 -15.75 -16.73 -2.25
N ASP A 32 -15.16 -15.66 -1.71
CA ASP A 32 -14.78 -15.56 -0.31
C ASP A 32 -15.95 -15.02 0.53
N HIS A 33 -15.88 -15.23 1.84
CA HIS A 33 -16.90 -14.77 2.78
C HIS A 33 -17.04 -13.24 2.76
N ASP A 34 -15.92 -12.54 2.90
CA ASP A 34 -15.89 -11.07 2.90
C ASP A 34 -16.35 -10.46 1.57
N GLU A 35 -16.06 -11.13 0.45
CA GLU A 35 -16.55 -10.73 -0.86
C GLU A 35 -18.08 -10.83 -0.97
N SER A 36 -18.65 -11.91 -0.40
CA SER A 36 -20.12 -12.08 -0.42
C SER A 36 -20.83 -10.94 0.29
N TYR A 37 -20.28 -10.46 1.39
CA TYR A 37 -20.80 -9.30 2.11
C TYR A 37 -20.89 -8.06 1.23
N ILE A 38 -19.82 -7.71 0.55
CA ILE A 38 -19.77 -6.50 -0.29
C ILE A 38 -20.73 -6.57 -1.45
N VAL A 39 -20.84 -7.73 -2.11
CA VAL A 39 -21.80 -7.94 -3.21
C VAL A 39 -23.25 -7.81 -2.69
N VAL A 40 -23.55 -8.44 -1.56
CA VAL A 40 -24.89 -8.36 -0.94
C VAL A 40 -25.22 -6.93 -0.52
N MET A 41 -24.29 -6.20 0.10
CA MET A 41 -24.50 -4.80 0.47
C MET A 41 -24.72 -3.91 -0.76
N GLY A 42 -24.00 -4.14 -1.86
CA GLY A 42 -24.25 -3.46 -3.13
C GLY A 42 -25.66 -3.71 -3.67
N ILE A 43 -26.16 -4.96 -3.60
CA ILE A 43 -27.52 -5.32 -4.00
C ILE A 43 -28.56 -4.71 -3.04
N ARG A 44 -28.32 -4.71 -1.74
CA ARG A 44 -29.21 -4.09 -0.74
C ARG A 44 -29.39 -2.59 -1.00
N LEU A 45 -28.28 -1.88 -1.27
CA LEU A 45 -28.33 -0.45 -1.64
C LEU A 45 -29.10 -0.23 -2.96
N LEU A 46 -28.94 -1.14 -3.95
CA LEU A 46 -29.75 -1.11 -5.20
C LEU A 46 -31.26 -1.25 -4.92
N ASN A 47 -31.62 -2.07 -3.92
CA ASN A 47 -33.01 -2.30 -3.52
C ASN A 47 -33.58 -1.20 -2.59
N GLY A 48 -32.77 -0.16 -2.28
CA GLY A 48 -33.22 0.98 -1.49
C GLY A 48 -32.94 0.88 0.02
N ASP A 49 -32.17 -0.13 0.46
CA ASP A 49 -31.70 -0.21 1.84
C ASP A 49 -30.80 0.99 2.17
N ARG A 50 -30.77 1.39 3.45
CA ARG A 50 -30.07 2.58 3.92
C ARG A 50 -29.04 2.23 5.00
N MET A 51 -27.84 2.81 4.88
CA MET A 51 -26.79 2.64 5.88
C MET A 51 -27.23 3.16 7.23
N PHE A 52 -26.88 2.48 8.31
CA PHE A 52 -27.25 2.77 9.71
C PHE A 52 -28.76 2.74 10.02
N ASP A 53 -29.61 2.47 9.05
CA ASP A 53 -31.05 2.34 9.24
C ASP A 53 -31.47 0.88 9.05
N THR A 54 -31.49 0.39 7.81
CA THR A 54 -31.82 -1.00 7.46
C THR A 54 -30.58 -1.88 7.32
N MET A 55 -29.37 -1.28 7.19
CA MET A 55 -28.09 -1.98 7.09
C MET A 55 -27.24 -1.68 8.34
N TRP A 56 -26.78 -2.74 9.01
CA TRP A 56 -26.10 -2.66 10.32
C TRP A 56 -24.78 -3.47 10.30
N ASP A 57 -23.97 -3.30 9.28
CA ASP A 57 -22.69 -3.98 9.14
C ASP A 57 -21.52 -3.00 9.38
N LEU A 58 -20.44 -3.49 10.00
CA LEU A 58 -19.24 -2.69 10.29
C LEU A 58 -18.58 -2.11 9.03
N HIS A 59 -18.68 -2.82 7.91
CA HIS A 59 -18.07 -2.44 6.64
C HIS A 59 -19.07 -1.86 5.62
N MET A 60 -20.32 -1.59 6.02
CA MET A 60 -21.36 -1.10 5.08
C MET A 60 -20.97 0.19 4.36
N THR A 61 -20.17 1.04 5.01
CA THR A 61 -19.69 2.29 4.41
C THR A 61 -18.71 2.07 3.26
N SER A 62 -18.16 0.86 3.10
CA SER A 62 -17.33 0.48 1.95
C SER A 62 -18.13 0.06 0.73
N ALA A 63 -19.44 -0.12 0.85
CA ALA A 63 -20.28 -0.70 -0.21
C ALA A 63 -20.55 0.26 -1.39
N TRP A 64 -20.26 1.56 -1.27
CA TRP A 64 -20.55 2.55 -2.32
C TRP A 64 -19.99 2.20 -3.70
N PRO A 65 -18.71 1.81 -3.87
CA PRO A 65 -18.18 1.45 -5.17
C PRO A 65 -18.81 0.17 -5.73
N ALA A 66 -19.07 -0.81 -4.87
CA ALA A 66 -19.78 -2.04 -5.26
C ALA A 66 -21.24 -1.75 -5.67
N TRP A 67 -21.92 -0.85 -4.95
CA TRP A 67 -23.28 -0.41 -5.32
C TRP A 67 -23.29 0.29 -6.67
N LEU A 68 -22.40 1.25 -6.92
CA LEU A 68 -22.31 1.92 -8.22
C LEU A 68 -22.05 0.94 -9.36
N GLY A 69 -21.18 -0.05 -9.14
CA GLY A 69 -20.94 -1.13 -10.10
C GLY A 69 -22.18 -2.00 -10.30
N THR A 70 -22.89 -2.36 -9.22
CA THR A 70 -24.11 -3.16 -9.24
C THR A 70 -25.24 -2.43 -9.99
N GLU A 71 -25.43 -1.15 -9.68
CA GLU A 71 -26.41 -0.28 -10.36
C GLU A 71 -26.14 -0.19 -11.86
N LEU A 72 -24.87 0.07 -12.23
CA LEU A 72 -24.46 0.12 -13.63
C LEU A 72 -24.74 -1.21 -14.34
N PHE A 73 -24.32 -2.33 -13.72
CA PHE A 73 -24.49 -3.66 -14.29
C PHE A 73 -25.97 -4.01 -14.48
N TYR A 74 -26.79 -3.78 -13.45
CA TYR A 74 -28.22 -4.07 -13.49
C TYR A 74 -28.95 -3.22 -14.53
N ARG A 75 -28.64 -1.92 -14.66
CA ARG A 75 -29.22 -1.06 -15.69
C ARG A 75 -28.90 -1.50 -17.11
N VAL A 76 -27.72 -2.09 -17.33
CA VAL A 76 -27.29 -2.53 -18.66
C VAL A 76 -27.84 -3.92 -19.00
N THR A 77 -27.85 -4.84 -18.04
CA THR A 77 -28.18 -6.27 -18.29
C THR A 77 -29.63 -6.64 -17.93
N GLY A 78 -30.27 -5.90 -17.04
CA GLY A 78 -31.57 -6.27 -16.45
C GLY A 78 -31.51 -7.46 -15.50
N SER A 79 -30.32 -7.99 -15.16
CA SER A 79 -30.11 -9.17 -14.33
C SER A 79 -28.91 -8.96 -13.40
N LEU A 80 -28.83 -9.78 -12.35
CA LEU A 80 -27.64 -9.85 -11.47
C LEU A 80 -26.72 -11.04 -11.85
N ASP A 81 -27.07 -11.82 -12.87
CA ASP A 81 -26.24 -12.94 -13.32
C ASP A 81 -24.92 -12.44 -13.89
N GLY A 82 -23.80 -12.88 -13.31
CA GLY A 82 -22.46 -12.42 -13.68
C GLY A 82 -21.97 -11.17 -12.93
N LEU A 83 -22.75 -10.60 -12.02
CA LEU A 83 -22.38 -9.40 -11.25
C LEU A 83 -21.04 -9.55 -10.55
N VAL A 84 -20.77 -10.68 -9.90
CA VAL A 84 -19.50 -10.92 -9.17
C VAL A 84 -18.30 -10.80 -10.10
N VAL A 85 -18.38 -11.42 -11.29
CA VAL A 85 -17.31 -11.34 -12.29
C VAL A 85 -17.12 -9.91 -12.78
N PHE A 86 -18.20 -9.17 -12.99
CA PHE A 86 -18.16 -7.77 -13.40
C PHE A 86 -17.48 -6.89 -12.34
N LEU A 87 -17.85 -7.02 -11.06
CA LEU A 87 -17.23 -6.26 -9.98
C LEU A 87 -15.74 -6.61 -9.82
N ARG A 88 -15.35 -7.86 -10.01
CA ARG A 88 -13.94 -8.30 -10.04
C ARG A 88 -13.17 -7.66 -11.19
N ILE A 89 -13.76 -7.58 -12.39
CA ILE A 89 -13.15 -6.89 -13.52
C ILE A 89 -12.94 -5.40 -13.19
N LEU A 90 -13.95 -4.74 -12.63
CA LEU A 90 -13.81 -3.33 -12.21
C LEU A 90 -12.70 -3.15 -11.19
N SER A 91 -12.56 -4.07 -10.23
CA SER A 91 -11.49 -4.00 -9.23
C SER A 91 -10.09 -4.13 -9.86
N VAL A 92 -9.92 -5.02 -10.85
CA VAL A 92 -8.66 -5.14 -11.61
C VAL A 92 -8.35 -3.85 -12.37
N ILE A 93 -9.35 -3.29 -13.06
CA ILE A 93 -9.17 -2.02 -13.79
C ILE A 93 -8.75 -0.91 -12.84
N LEU A 94 -9.43 -0.76 -11.70
CA LEU A 94 -9.10 0.24 -10.69
C LEU A 94 -7.69 0.05 -10.15
N GLN A 95 -7.30 -1.16 -9.81
CA GLN A 95 -5.99 -1.50 -9.26
C GLN A 95 -4.86 -1.16 -10.25
N PHE A 96 -5.00 -1.55 -11.52
CA PHE A 96 -3.99 -1.22 -12.54
C PHE A 96 -3.95 0.27 -12.88
N ALA A 97 -5.09 0.97 -12.85
CA ALA A 97 -5.13 2.42 -12.99
C ALA A 97 -4.36 3.13 -11.85
N VAL A 98 -4.57 2.69 -10.61
CA VAL A 98 -3.84 3.21 -9.44
C VAL A 98 -2.34 2.90 -9.58
N ALA A 99 -1.96 1.68 -9.93
CA ALA A 99 -0.57 1.30 -10.17
C ALA A 99 0.10 2.18 -11.24
N TYR A 100 -0.61 2.49 -12.32
CA TYR A 100 -0.12 3.41 -13.35
C TYR A 100 0.08 4.84 -12.83
N ILE A 101 -0.85 5.36 -12.02
CA ILE A 101 -0.72 6.70 -11.40
C ILE A 101 0.51 6.72 -10.46
N VAL A 102 0.67 5.69 -9.63
CA VAL A 102 1.83 5.52 -8.74
C VAL A 102 3.13 5.55 -9.54
N TYR A 103 3.22 4.76 -10.62
CA TYR A 103 4.38 4.79 -11.50
C TYR A 103 4.66 6.18 -12.07
N ARG A 104 3.62 6.85 -12.60
CA ARG A 104 3.75 8.18 -13.22
C ARG A 104 4.25 9.25 -12.24
N ILE A 105 3.87 9.16 -10.98
CA ILE A 105 4.29 10.11 -9.95
C ILE A 105 5.68 9.76 -9.43
N LEU A 106 5.92 8.52 -9.02
CA LEU A 106 7.17 8.12 -8.40
C LEU A 106 8.37 8.23 -9.34
N LYS A 107 8.22 7.98 -10.66
CA LYS A 107 9.30 8.15 -11.63
C LYS A 107 9.83 9.58 -11.80
N LYS A 108 9.19 10.58 -11.18
CA LYS A 108 9.72 11.95 -11.14
C LYS A 108 10.88 12.07 -10.14
N TYR A 109 10.88 11.22 -9.12
CA TYR A 109 11.76 11.32 -7.94
C TYR A 109 12.72 10.14 -7.81
N PHE A 110 12.34 9.00 -8.33
CA PHE A 110 13.09 7.75 -8.29
C PHE A 110 13.47 7.29 -9.70
N ALA A 111 14.42 6.36 -9.78
CA ALA A 111 14.76 5.71 -11.04
C ALA A 111 13.49 5.05 -11.66
N GLN A 112 13.47 4.97 -12.98
CA GLN A 112 12.31 4.41 -13.69
C GLN A 112 12.03 2.96 -13.26
N GLU A 113 13.08 2.19 -13.05
CA GLU A 113 13.04 0.79 -12.62
C GLU A 113 12.45 0.67 -11.21
N SER A 114 12.87 1.54 -10.28
CA SER A 114 12.36 1.57 -8.91
C SER A 114 10.87 1.94 -8.86
N ALA A 115 10.49 2.99 -9.59
CA ALA A 115 9.09 3.40 -9.70
C ALA A 115 8.22 2.32 -10.35
N PHE A 116 8.77 1.57 -11.32
CA PHE A 116 8.08 0.46 -11.95
C PHE A 116 7.87 -0.69 -10.96
N LEU A 117 8.89 -1.09 -10.20
CA LEU A 117 8.77 -2.15 -9.19
C LEU A 117 7.74 -1.79 -8.09
N ALA A 118 7.74 -0.54 -7.63
CA ALA A 118 6.72 -0.05 -6.70
C ALA A 118 5.30 -0.15 -7.29
N ALA A 119 5.12 0.19 -8.57
CA ALA A 119 3.84 0.07 -9.25
C ALA A 119 3.41 -1.41 -9.45
N ILE A 120 4.35 -2.30 -9.72
CA ILE A 120 4.07 -3.76 -9.81
C ILE A 120 3.61 -4.31 -8.46
N VAL A 121 4.17 -3.83 -7.35
CA VAL A 121 3.65 -4.17 -6.02
C VAL A 121 2.18 -3.80 -5.92
N VAL A 122 1.79 -2.58 -6.31
CA VAL A 122 0.38 -2.15 -6.26
C VAL A 122 -0.50 -2.98 -7.20
N ALA A 123 -0.03 -3.29 -8.42
CA ALA A 123 -0.79 -4.04 -9.41
C ALA A 123 -1.02 -5.52 -9.03
N ALA A 124 -0.08 -6.13 -8.30
CA ALA A 124 -0.13 -7.56 -7.98
C ALA A 124 -0.63 -7.86 -6.57
N PHE A 125 -0.64 -6.85 -5.69
CA PHE A 125 -0.91 -7.03 -4.28
C PHE A 125 -2.40 -6.98 -3.94
N LEU A 126 -2.84 -7.87 -3.05
CA LEU A 126 -4.17 -7.85 -2.43
C LEU A 126 -3.99 -8.02 -0.92
N PRO A 127 -4.53 -7.11 -0.10
CA PRO A 127 -4.46 -7.23 1.36
C PRO A 127 -5.15 -8.50 1.85
N ARG A 128 -6.27 -8.82 1.22
CA ARG A 128 -7.01 -10.07 1.37
C ARG A 128 -6.93 -10.90 0.08
N ALA A 129 -7.33 -12.16 0.13
CA ALA A 129 -7.15 -13.07 -1.00
C ALA A 129 -8.02 -12.75 -2.22
N THR A 130 -9.06 -11.95 -2.05
CA THR A 130 -10.11 -11.69 -3.02
C THR A 130 -9.83 -10.50 -3.93
N GLN A 131 -10.14 -10.67 -5.22
CA GLN A 131 -10.05 -9.63 -6.23
C GLN A 131 -11.45 -9.05 -6.45
N ASN A 132 -11.90 -8.15 -5.59
CA ASN A 132 -13.17 -7.45 -5.71
C ASN A 132 -13.09 -6.02 -5.17
N LEU A 133 -14.14 -5.21 -5.37
CA LEU A 133 -14.28 -3.87 -4.77
C LEU A 133 -14.64 -3.96 -3.28
N GLU A 134 -13.86 -4.74 -2.53
CA GLU A 134 -14.03 -4.96 -1.11
C GLU A 134 -13.25 -3.92 -0.28
N TYR A 135 -13.59 -3.79 0.99
CA TYR A 135 -13.08 -2.75 1.87
C TYR A 135 -11.55 -2.73 2.00
N GLY A 136 -10.89 -3.89 2.04
CA GLY A 136 -9.43 -3.94 2.17
C GLY A 136 -8.71 -3.50 0.90
N LEU A 137 -9.22 -3.84 -0.30
CA LEU A 137 -8.67 -3.37 -1.56
C LEU A 137 -8.89 -1.86 -1.74
N LEU A 138 -10.10 -1.38 -1.46
CA LEU A 138 -10.43 0.05 -1.62
C LEU A 138 -9.61 0.92 -0.68
N GLU A 139 -9.53 0.53 0.59
CA GLU A 139 -8.70 1.18 1.59
C GLU A 139 -7.25 1.28 1.11
N MET A 140 -6.65 0.15 0.73
CA MET A 140 -5.28 0.10 0.23
C MET A 140 -5.04 1.06 -0.93
N LEU A 141 -5.87 1.00 -1.98
CA LEU A 141 -5.66 1.78 -3.19
C LEU A 141 -5.75 3.29 -2.91
N PHE A 142 -6.71 3.70 -2.09
CA PHE A 142 -6.93 5.11 -1.80
C PHE A 142 -5.91 5.67 -0.79
N VAL A 143 -5.45 4.88 0.16
CA VAL A 143 -4.33 5.27 1.06
C VAL A 143 -3.03 5.39 0.27
N ILE A 144 -2.73 4.46 -0.64
CA ILE A 144 -1.55 4.55 -1.51
C ILE A 144 -1.59 5.83 -2.34
N LEU A 145 -2.72 6.13 -2.98
CA LEU A 145 -2.87 7.36 -3.76
C LEU A 145 -2.71 8.61 -2.90
N THR A 146 -3.27 8.62 -1.68
CA THR A 146 -3.10 9.71 -0.71
C THR A 146 -1.62 9.94 -0.40
N SER A 147 -0.90 8.89 -0.02
CA SER A 147 0.54 8.96 0.29
C SER A 147 1.37 9.45 -0.90
N VAL A 148 1.11 8.91 -2.10
CA VAL A 148 1.86 9.26 -3.32
C VAL A 148 1.59 10.71 -3.76
N LEU A 149 0.34 11.19 -3.66
CA LEU A 149 0.00 12.57 -4.00
C LEU A 149 0.59 13.56 -2.99
N LEU A 150 0.52 13.27 -1.70
CA LEU A 150 1.14 14.11 -0.67
C LEU A 150 2.67 14.11 -0.81
N TYR A 151 3.27 12.97 -1.18
CA TYR A 151 4.69 12.89 -1.50
C TYR A 151 5.06 13.84 -2.66
N ASP A 152 4.30 13.80 -3.75
CA ASP A 152 4.50 14.69 -4.91
C ASP A 152 4.34 16.17 -4.52
N VAL A 153 3.33 16.52 -3.70
CA VAL A 153 3.11 17.88 -3.20
C VAL A 153 4.29 18.36 -2.36
N ILE A 154 4.73 17.59 -1.40
CA ILE A 154 5.81 17.99 -0.48
C ILE A 154 7.15 18.12 -1.22
N ARG A 155 7.47 17.17 -2.12
CA ARG A 155 8.66 17.25 -2.97
C ARG A 155 8.62 18.47 -3.86
N GLN A 156 7.52 18.68 -4.58
CA GLN A 156 7.36 19.83 -5.46
C GLN A 156 7.45 21.16 -4.68
N ALA A 157 6.82 21.25 -3.50
CA ALA A 157 6.87 22.45 -2.68
C ALA A 157 8.29 22.75 -2.17
N ASN A 158 9.07 21.75 -1.84
CA ASN A 158 10.44 21.91 -1.36
C ASN A 158 11.42 22.21 -2.51
N ASP A 159 11.27 21.59 -3.68
CA ASP A 159 12.19 21.71 -4.81
C ASP A 159 11.93 22.99 -5.65
N SER A 160 10.68 23.23 -6.02
CA SER A 160 10.29 24.38 -6.89
C SER A 160 9.58 25.50 -6.14
N GLY A 161 9.17 25.26 -4.91
CA GLY A 161 8.41 26.18 -4.09
C GLY A 161 6.95 26.36 -4.50
N THR A 162 6.44 25.57 -5.41
CA THR A 162 5.05 25.61 -5.86
C THR A 162 4.23 24.54 -5.16
N VAL A 163 3.05 24.89 -4.65
CA VAL A 163 2.13 23.96 -3.99
C VAL A 163 0.97 23.65 -4.92
N SER A 164 0.75 22.38 -5.23
CA SER A 164 -0.38 21.93 -6.05
C SER A 164 -1.61 21.69 -5.19
N TRP A 165 -2.43 22.71 -4.97
CA TRP A 165 -3.61 22.68 -4.10
C TRP A 165 -4.63 21.60 -4.48
N TRP A 166 -4.89 21.41 -5.76
CA TRP A 166 -5.83 20.39 -6.23
C TRP A 166 -5.41 18.97 -5.84
N LYS A 167 -4.09 18.68 -5.78
CA LYS A 167 -3.59 17.37 -5.32
C LYS A 167 -3.86 17.15 -3.84
N ILE A 168 -3.79 18.20 -3.01
CA ILE A 168 -4.11 18.13 -1.59
C ILE A 168 -5.60 17.84 -1.39
N VAL A 169 -6.46 18.55 -2.15
CA VAL A 169 -7.90 18.32 -2.10
C VAL A 169 -8.25 16.89 -2.55
N ILE A 170 -7.66 16.41 -3.65
CA ILE A 170 -7.86 15.02 -4.08
C ILE A 170 -7.34 14.06 -3.03
N SER A 171 -6.17 14.30 -2.41
CA SER A 171 -5.66 13.44 -1.34
C SER A 171 -6.62 13.38 -0.15
N ALA A 172 -7.25 14.51 0.21
CA ALA A 172 -8.25 14.55 1.28
C ALA A 172 -9.50 13.72 0.93
N ILE A 173 -9.99 13.83 -0.31
CA ILE A 173 -11.13 13.04 -0.79
C ILE A 173 -10.79 11.54 -0.77
N LEU A 174 -9.63 11.16 -1.32
CA LEU A 174 -9.18 9.77 -1.38
C LEU A 174 -9.00 9.18 0.02
N PHE A 175 -8.39 9.94 0.95
CA PHE A 175 -8.25 9.50 2.33
C PHE A 175 -9.62 9.34 3.01
N SER A 176 -10.55 10.24 2.78
CA SER A 176 -11.92 10.15 3.32
C SER A 176 -12.65 8.91 2.80
N VAL A 177 -12.52 8.60 1.50
CA VAL A 177 -13.08 7.36 0.92
C VAL A 177 -12.39 6.12 1.50
N ALA A 178 -11.07 6.16 1.74
CA ALA A 178 -10.37 5.09 2.42
C ALA A 178 -10.88 4.88 3.85
N VAL A 179 -11.11 5.96 4.61
CA VAL A 179 -11.72 5.88 5.96
C VAL A 179 -13.15 5.34 5.90
N LEU A 180 -13.95 5.69 4.89
CA LEU A 180 -15.25 5.05 4.69
C LEU A 180 -15.12 3.56 4.37
N ALA A 181 -14.10 3.15 3.62
CA ALA A 181 -13.85 1.73 3.38
C ALA A 181 -13.43 0.98 4.65
N TYR A 182 -12.57 1.58 5.48
CA TYR A 182 -12.10 0.98 6.73
C TYR A 182 -11.96 2.06 7.82
N PRO A 183 -12.99 2.29 8.67
CA PRO A 183 -13.04 3.46 9.57
C PRO A 183 -11.85 3.61 10.53
N THR A 184 -11.27 2.50 11.00
CA THR A 184 -10.18 2.55 11.99
C THR A 184 -8.86 3.06 11.42
N ILE A 185 -8.68 3.12 10.09
CA ILE A 185 -7.49 3.73 9.48
C ILE A 185 -7.41 5.25 9.68
N ILE A 186 -8.43 5.86 10.26
CA ILE A 186 -8.38 7.27 10.71
C ILE A 186 -7.14 7.54 11.58
N LEU A 187 -6.54 6.52 12.21
CA LEU A 187 -5.28 6.62 12.94
C LEU A 187 -4.11 7.12 12.07
N ALA A 188 -4.16 6.97 10.74
CA ALA A 188 -3.16 7.52 9.84
C ALA A 188 -3.32 9.04 9.61
N PHE A 189 -4.50 9.61 9.90
CA PHE A 189 -4.77 11.04 9.70
C PHE A 189 -3.78 11.96 10.43
N PRO A 190 -3.59 11.83 11.76
CA PRO A 190 -2.63 12.67 12.48
C PRO A 190 -1.20 12.50 11.96
N VAL A 191 -0.82 11.32 11.47
CA VAL A 191 0.50 11.06 10.90
C VAL A 191 0.71 11.90 9.63
N TYR A 192 -0.28 11.96 8.73
CA TYR A 192 -0.21 12.81 7.52
C TYR A 192 -0.15 14.30 7.87
N LEU A 193 -0.90 14.77 8.87
CA LEU A 193 -0.85 16.16 9.31
C LEU A 193 0.53 16.53 9.86
N VAL A 194 1.06 15.70 10.76
CA VAL A 194 2.40 15.90 11.34
C VAL A 194 3.47 15.85 10.26
N ALA A 195 3.39 14.89 9.34
CA ALA A 195 4.30 14.79 8.20
C ALA A 195 4.32 16.08 7.38
N ALA A 196 3.15 16.61 7.02
CA ALA A 196 3.05 17.88 6.27
C ALA A 196 3.68 19.05 7.05
N CYS A 197 3.44 19.14 8.37
CA CYS A 197 4.04 20.17 9.21
C CYS A 197 5.57 20.07 9.30
N LEU A 198 6.13 18.85 9.38
CA LEU A 198 7.55 18.62 9.61
C LEU A 198 8.41 18.66 8.33
N LEU A 199 7.83 18.28 7.19
CA LEU A 199 8.57 18.08 5.96
C LEU A 199 8.59 19.29 5.05
N LEU A 200 7.64 20.21 5.19
CA LEU A 200 7.60 21.43 4.38
C LEU A 200 8.60 22.48 4.91
N ASN A 201 9.45 22.98 4.03
CA ASN A 201 10.47 23.96 4.38
C ASN A 201 9.92 25.39 4.46
N ARG A 202 8.84 25.70 3.72
CA ARG A 202 8.25 27.05 3.66
C ARG A 202 7.29 27.28 4.83
N LYS A 203 7.48 28.37 5.57
CA LYS A 203 6.69 28.71 6.76
C LYS A 203 5.16 28.72 6.49
N ASN A 204 4.71 29.34 5.40
CA ASN A 204 3.30 29.38 5.06
C ASN A 204 2.75 28.02 4.63
N ALA A 205 3.47 27.26 3.82
CA ALA A 205 3.04 25.95 3.36
C ALA A 205 2.89 24.93 4.51
N LYS A 206 3.72 25.04 5.57
CA LYS A 206 3.64 24.18 6.76
C LYS A 206 2.27 24.17 7.44
N TRP A 207 1.54 25.28 7.37
CA TRP A 207 0.22 25.38 7.98
C TRP A 207 -0.91 25.23 6.97
N GLN A 208 -0.72 25.78 5.79
CA GLN A 208 -1.76 25.76 4.75
C GLN A 208 -2.02 24.35 4.21
N VAL A 209 -0.98 23.55 3.94
CA VAL A 209 -1.13 22.20 3.41
C VAL A 209 -1.92 21.29 4.37
N PRO A 210 -1.53 21.14 5.65
CA PRO A 210 -2.30 20.33 6.58
C PRO A 210 -3.71 20.89 6.84
N LEU A 211 -3.90 22.21 6.85
CA LEU A 211 -5.23 22.82 7.00
C LEU A 211 -6.15 22.51 5.82
N VAL A 212 -5.65 22.62 4.58
CA VAL A 212 -6.44 22.28 3.37
C VAL A 212 -6.75 20.78 3.33
N PHE A 213 -5.79 19.93 3.70
CA PHE A 213 -6.02 18.48 3.79
C PHE A 213 -7.07 18.16 4.86
N ALA A 214 -6.92 18.68 6.07
CA ALA A 214 -7.88 18.49 7.17
C ALA A 214 -9.26 19.05 6.85
N GLY A 215 -9.31 20.27 6.28
CA GLY A 215 -10.55 20.91 5.83
C GLY A 215 -11.26 20.09 4.75
N GLY A 216 -10.51 19.56 3.77
CA GLY A 216 -11.07 18.66 2.76
C GLY A 216 -11.65 17.38 3.34
N CYS A 217 -10.96 16.74 4.29
CA CYS A 217 -11.48 15.57 5.02
C CYS A 217 -12.74 15.94 5.84
N ALA A 218 -12.74 17.09 6.53
CA ALA A 218 -13.90 17.55 7.29
C ALA A 218 -15.12 17.82 6.39
N ILE A 219 -14.91 18.39 5.21
CA ILE A 219 -15.99 18.61 4.22
C ILE A 219 -16.55 17.27 3.76
N CYS A 220 -15.71 16.29 3.43
CA CYS A 220 -16.16 14.95 3.02
C CYS A 220 -16.95 14.27 4.14
N ALA A 221 -16.46 14.32 5.38
CA ALA A 221 -17.17 13.80 6.54
C ALA A 221 -18.52 14.50 6.76
N GLY A 222 -18.55 15.85 6.61
CA GLY A 222 -19.78 16.65 6.68
C GLY A 222 -20.81 16.26 5.63
N ILE A 223 -20.38 16.08 4.36
CA ILE A 223 -21.26 15.63 3.27
C ILE A 223 -21.85 14.26 3.59
N PHE A 224 -21.03 13.32 4.06
CA PHE A 224 -21.48 11.99 4.43
C PHE A 224 -22.47 12.05 5.60
N LEU A 225 -22.17 12.84 6.64
CA LEU A 225 -23.05 13.02 7.78
C LEU A 225 -24.40 13.65 7.37
N VAL A 226 -24.39 14.68 6.53
CA VAL A 226 -25.63 15.30 5.99
C VAL A 226 -26.46 14.26 5.21
N TYR A 227 -25.82 13.40 4.43
CA TYR A 227 -26.51 12.31 3.75
C TYR A 227 -27.20 11.37 4.73
N ILE A 228 -26.51 10.90 5.78
CA ILE A 228 -27.09 10.02 6.80
C ILE A 228 -28.23 10.72 7.57
N LEU A 229 -28.02 11.98 7.98
CA LEU A 229 -29.02 12.76 8.71
C LEU A 229 -30.22 13.20 7.85
N SER A 230 -30.18 12.97 6.53
CA SER A 230 -31.36 13.22 5.67
C SER A 230 -32.48 12.20 5.90
N TYR A 231 -32.19 11.08 6.56
CA TYR A 231 -33.17 10.03 6.83
C TYR A 231 -33.11 9.44 8.25
N LEU A 232 -32.09 9.79 9.05
CA LEU A 232 -31.98 9.40 10.46
C LEU A 232 -31.85 10.65 11.35
N SER A 233 -32.42 10.60 12.53
CA SER A 233 -32.11 11.60 13.57
C SER A 233 -30.75 11.29 14.24
N VAL A 234 -30.16 12.30 14.86
CA VAL A 234 -28.88 12.12 15.59
C VAL A 234 -28.97 11.07 16.70
N PRO A 235 -30.06 11.04 17.55
CA PRO A 235 -30.18 9.99 18.56
C PRO A 235 -30.27 8.58 17.98
N GLU A 236 -31.03 8.38 16.88
CA GLU A 236 -31.14 7.10 16.20
C GLU A 236 -29.80 6.66 15.63
N LEU A 237 -29.08 7.57 14.95
CA LEU A 237 -27.73 7.28 14.43
C LEU A 237 -26.79 6.82 15.53
N LEU A 238 -26.75 7.52 16.67
CA LEU A 238 -25.88 7.16 17.80
C LEU A 238 -26.27 5.79 18.41
N ALA A 239 -27.57 5.52 18.56
CA ALA A 239 -28.05 4.21 19.04
C ALA A 239 -27.66 3.08 18.09
N ASN A 240 -27.80 3.30 16.77
CA ASN A 240 -27.46 2.31 15.75
C ASN A 240 -25.94 2.06 15.68
N ILE A 241 -25.12 3.10 15.77
CA ILE A 241 -23.66 2.95 15.88
C ILE A 241 -23.30 2.16 17.15
N GLN A 242 -23.91 2.45 18.28
CA GLN A 242 -23.67 1.69 19.50
C GLN A 242 -24.06 0.22 19.36
N GLY A 243 -25.18 -0.07 18.69
CA GLY A 243 -25.60 -1.43 18.37
C GLY A 243 -24.59 -2.18 17.51
N ILE A 244 -24.06 -1.54 16.45
CA ILE A 244 -23.03 -2.10 15.57
C ILE A 244 -21.74 -2.39 16.34
N LEU A 245 -21.29 -1.46 17.20
CA LEU A 245 -20.07 -1.62 18.00
C LEU A 245 -20.19 -2.65 19.13
N SER A 246 -21.41 -3.00 19.54
CA SER A 246 -21.67 -4.02 20.56
C SER A 246 -21.76 -5.44 20.01
N ASP A 247 -21.47 -5.63 18.71
CA ASP A 247 -21.48 -6.96 18.08
C ASP A 247 -20.49 -7.89 18.79
N GLY A 248 -21.01 -8.98 19.36
CA GLY A 248 -20.28 -9.97 20.15
C GLY A 248 -19.17 -10.70 19.37
N THR A 249 -19.24 -10.72 18.03
CA THR A 249 -18.21 -11.33 17.19
C THR A 249 -16.88 -10.59 17.24
N HIS A 250 -16.91 -9.29 17.62
CA HIS A 250 -15.74 -8.42 17.72
C HIS A 250 -15.34 -8.10 19.19
N ALA A 251 -16.12 -8.56 20.16
CA ALA A 251 -15.94 -8.26 21.60
C ALA A 251 -15.36 -9.46 22.38
N GLU A 252 -14.27 -10.06 21.88
CA GLU A 252 -13.63 -11.19 22.61
C GLU A 252 -12.90 -10.71 23.86
N ASP A 253 -13.24 -11.31 25.02
CA ASP A 253 -12.50 -11.15 26.27
C ASP A 253 -11.07 -11.72 26.11
N GLY A 254 -10.08 -10.96 26.55
CA GLY A 254 -8.67 -11.37 26.46
C GLY A 254 -7.91 -10.98 25.21
N ARG A 255 -8.51 -10.22 24.27
CA ARG A 255 -7.87 -9.76 23.02
C ARG A 255 -6.52 -9.06 23.27
N MET A 256 -6.42 -8.19 24.26
CA MET A 256 -5.17 -7.50 24.60
C MET A 256 -4.06 -8.44 25.05
N TYR A 257 -4.42 -9.52 25.79
CA TYR A 257 -3.46 -10.58 26.16
C TYR A 257 -2.99 -11.36 24.95
N SER A 258 -3.92 -11.71 24.04
CA SER A 258 -3.59 -12.37 22.77
C SER A 258 -2.66 -11.52 21.93
N TYR A 259 -2.90 -10.20 21.80
CA TYR A 259 -2.00 -9.30 21.10
C TYR A 259 -0.60 -9.24 21.73
N GLY A 260 -0.51 -9.20 23.06
CA GLY A 260 0.78 -9.23 23.76
C GLY A 260 1.60 -10.48 23.42
N THR A 261 0.98 -11.65 23.44
CA THR A 261 1.64 -12.92 23.11
C THR A 261 2.03 -13.01 21.64
N GLN A 262 1.19 -12.52 20.73
CA GLN A 262 1.50 -12.46 19.30
C GLN A 262 2.64 -11.46 19.01
N MET A 263 2.62 -10.27 19.61
CA MET A 263 3.73 -9.31 19.49
C MET A 263 5.06 -9.87 19.98
N LEU A 264 5.05 -10.61 21.08
CA LEU A 264 6.24 -11.28 21.58
C LEU A 264 6.75 -12.35 20.61
N SER A 265 5.84 -13.14 20.02
CA SER A 265 6.16 -14.15 19.00
C SER A 265 6.77 -13.50 17.77
N LEU A 266 6.17 -12.41 17.25
CA LEU A 266 6.67 -11.65 16.11
C LEU A 266 8.03 -11.01 16.41
N GLY A 267 8.19 -10.44 17.61
CA GLY A 267 9.47 -9.90 18.07
C GLY A 267 10.58 -10.96 18.06
N LYS A 268 10.32 -12.17 18.61
CA LYS A 268 11.25 -13.29 18.57
C LYS A 268 11.64 -13.69 17.14
N ARG A 269 10.66 -13.78 16.23
CA ARG A 269 10.92 -14.12 14.81
C ARG A 269 11.72 -13.02 14.11
N SER A 270 11.43 -11.75 14.38
CA SER A 270 12.18 -10.61 13.84
C SER A 270 13.63 -10.60 14.31
N VAL A 271 13.87 -10.83 15.61
CA VAL A 271 15.22 -10.95 16.19
C VAL A 271 15.96 -12.14 15.59
N MET A 272 15.29 -13.30 15.46
CA MET A 272 15.87 -14.49 14.83
C MET A 272 16.25 -14.21 13.37
N PHE A 273 15.39 -13.56 12.61
CA PHE A 273 15.66 -13.18 11.22
C PHE A 273 16.86 -12.23 11.12
N LEU A 274 16.90 -11.19 11.93
CA LEU A 274 18.04 -10.25 11.96
C LEU A 274 19.34 -10.96 12.41
N GLY A 275 19.24 -11.89 13.34
CA GLY A 275 20.36 -12.74 13.76
C GLY A 275 20.89 -13.63 12.62
N ILE A 276 19.99 -14.24 11.83
CA ILE A 276 20.35 -15.02 10.64
C ILE A 276 21.02 -14.12 9.60
N CYS A 277 20.47 -12.93 9.36
CA CYS A 277 21.09 -11.95 8.44
C CYS A 277 22.49 -11.53 8.92
N ALA A 278 22.66 -11.26 10.21
CA ALA A 278 23.96 -10.91 10.79
C ALA A 278 24.96 -12.08 10.68
N ALA A 279 24.55 -13.30 11.04
CA ALA A 279 25.40 -14.50 10.91
C ALA A 279 25.78 -14.73 9.44
N GLY A 280 24.80 -14.66 8.53
CA GLY A 280 25.03 -14.76 7.09
C GLY A 280 26.01 -13.68 6.58
N TYR A 281 25.86 -12.45 7.06
CA TYR A 281 26.80 -11.35 6.75
C TYR A 281 28.24 -11.69 7.17
N PHE A 282 28.45 -12.13 8.42
CA PHE A 282 29.80 -12.49 8.90
C PHE A 282 30.37 -13.69 8.15
N CYS A 283 29.57 -14.72 7.88
CA CYS A 283 29.99 -15.87 7.08
C CYS A 283 30.39 -15.46 5.67
N MET A 284 29.53 -14.71 4.97
CA MET A 284 29.78 -14.29 3.60
C MET A 284 30.93 -13.28 3.49
N LYS A 285 31.12 -12.40 4.49
CA LYS A 285 32.24 -11.47 4.51
C LYS A 285 33.59 -12.16 4.61
N LYS A 286 33.64 -13.34 5.25
CA LYS A 286 34.84 -14.19 5.28
C LYS A 286 35.23 -14.69 3.89
N TRP A 287 34.22 -15.00 3.02
CA TRP A 287 34.44 -15.51 1.67
C TRP A 287 34.55 -14.38 0.62
N PHE A 288 33.91 -13.25 0.89
CA PHE A 288 33.83 -12.08 0.01
C PHE A 288 34.17 -10.79 0.75
N PRO A 289 35.42 -10.61 1.20
CA PRO A 289 35.82 -9.51 2.08
C PRO A 289 35.62 -8.13 1.45
N GLN A 290 35.66 -8.04 0.14
CA GLN A 290 35.52 -6.78 -0.61
C GLN A 290 34.06 -6.33 -0.80
N LYS A 291 33.06 -7.20 -0.55
CA LYS A 291 31.64 -6.84 -0.70
C LYS A 291 31.07 -6.28 0.58
N GLU A 292 30.93 -4.95 0.64
CA GLU A 292 30.38 -4.24 1.80
C GLU A 292 28.86 -4.42 1.94
N ASN A 293 28.17 -4.80 0.86
CA ASN A 293 26.72 -4.70 0.73
C ASN A 293 25.97 -6.01 0.99
N ILE A 294 26.63 -7.06 1.46
CA ILE A 294 26.03 -8.40 1.70
C ILE A 294 24.81 -8.31 2.63
N LEU A 295 24.88 -7.49 3.68
CA LEU A 295 23.79 -7.32 4.62
C LEU A 295 22.53 -6.77 3.94
N PHE A 296 22.68 -5.83 3.01
CA PHE A 296 21.59 -5.27 2.24
C PHE A 296 20.87 -6.34 1.41
N TYR A 297 21.63 -7.19 0.72
CA TYR A 297 21.05 -8.28 -0.06
C TYR A 297 20.29 -9.30 0.80
N LEU A 298 20.83 -9.66 1.97
CA LEU A 298 20.16 -10.56 2.92
C LEU A 298 18.84 -9.95 3.43
N LEU A 299 18.85 -8.66 3.76
CA LEU A 299 17.64 -7.94 4.20
C LEU A 299 16.60 -7.79 3.06
N ALA A 300 17.04 -7.82 1.79
CA ALA A 300 16.14 -7.74 0.63
C ALA A 300 15.32 -9.03 0.41
N VAL A 301 15.78 -10.18 0.91
CA VAL A 301 15.16 -11.49 0.63
C VAL A 301 13.66 -11.54 0.96
N PRO A 302 13.17 -11.13 2.15
CA PRO A 302 11.73 -11.16 2.44
C PRO A 302 10.91 -10.35 1.45
N THR A 303 11.41 -9.15 1.08
CA THR A 303 10.76 -8.26 0.13
C THR A 303 10.72 -8.88 -1.27
N ALA A 304 11.83 -9.44 -1.74
CA ALA A 304 11.89 -10.11 -3.05
C ALA A 304 10.94 -11.31 -3.12
N VAL A 305 10.88 -12.12 -2.06
CA VAL A 305 9.96 -13.25 -1.95
C VAL A 305 8.50 -12.79 -1.95
N LEU A 306 8.18 -11.70 -1.25
CA LEU A 306 6.83 -11.13 -1.25
C LEU A 306 6.41 -10.64 -2.62
N VAL A 307 7.26 -9.86 -3.29
CA VAL A 307 6.99 -9.35 -4.63
C VAL A 307 6.78 -10.50 -5.60
N ALA A 308 7.68 -11.49 -5.59
CA ALA A 308 7.58 -12.68 -6.44
C ALA A 308 6.28 -13.46 -6.17
N SER A 309 5.93 -13.68 -4.90
CA SER A 309 4.70 -14.41 -4.50
C SER A 309 3.44 -13.68 -4.98
N ASN A 310 3.39 -12.36 -4.86
CA ASN A 310 2.23 -11.59 -5.29
C ASN A 310 2.10 -11.54 -6.81
N VAL A 311 3.21 -11.37 -7.53
CA VAL A 311 3.23 -11.32 -9.00
C VAL A 311 2.87 -12.67 -9.62
N THR A 312 3.34 -13.78 -9.06
CA THR A 312 3.11 -15.13 -9.59
C THR A 312 1.84 -15.79 -9.06
N GLY A 313 1.26 -15.27 -7.98
CA GLY A 313 0.16 -15.93 -7.26
C GLY A 313 0.58 -17.19 -6.51
N ILE A 314 1.86 -17.58 -6.57
CA ILE A 314 2.39 -18.75 -5.86
C ILE A 314 2.61 -18.38 -4.39
N ARG A 315 1.88 -19.04 -3.49
CA ARG A 315 2.02 -18.85 -2.05
C ARG A 315 2.89 -19.95 -1.46
N PRO A 316 4.16 -19.65 -1.08
CA PRO A 316 4.99 -20.66 -0.42
C PRO A 316 4.34 -21.08 0.91
N SER A 317 4.11 -22.37 1.10
CA SER A 317 3.70 -22.94 2.38
C SER A 317 4.91 -23.08 3.31
N GLY A 318 4.70 -23.03 4.62
CA GLY A 318 5.75 -23.29 5.59
C GLY A 318 5.60 -22.49 6.89
N PRO A 319 6.51 -22.70 7.87
CA PRO A 319 6.43 -22.09 9.20
C PRO A 319 6.55 -20.56 9.20
N ILE A 320 7.03 -19.98 8.09
CA ILE A 320 7.00 -18.54 7.87
C ILE A 320 5.83 -18.26 6.92
N GLY A 321 4.63 -18.07 7.50
CA GLY A 321 3.43 -17.71 6.74
C GLY A 321 3.63 -16.47 5.89
N LEU A 322 2.76 -16.27 4.88
CA LEU A 322 2.83 -15.12 3.99
C LEU A 322 2.81 -13.81 4.78
N GLN A 323 1.99 -13.72 5.81
CA GLN A 323 1.79 -12.56 6.66
C GLN A 323 3.06 -12.13 7.39
N VAL A 324 3.80 -13.09 7.98
CA VAL A 324 5.06 -12.78 8.69
C VAL A 324 6.10 -12.12 7.76
N ARG A 325 6.07 -12.43 6.48
CA ARG A 325 7.00 -11.83 5.50
C ARG A 325 6.78 -10.35 5.31
N TYR A 326 5.54 -9.86 5.41
CA TYR A 326 5.26 -8.40 5.38
C TYR A 326 5.92 -7.69 6.54
N LEU A 327 5.81 -8.28 7.75
CA LEU A 327 6.45 -7.73 8.91
C LEU A 327 7.99 -7.76 8.80
N LEU A 328 8.55 -8.88 8.31
CA LEU A 328 10.00 -8.98 8.09
C LEU A 328 10.48 -8.00 7.01
N ALA A 329 9.69 -7.76 5.96
CA ALA A 329 9.99 -6.73 4.97
C ALA A 329 9.96 -5.34 5.59
N ALA A 330 8.95 -5.00 6.39
CA ALA A 330 8.87 -3.72 7.10
C ALA A 330 10.06 -3.52 8.06
N VAL A 331 10.41 -4.54 8.86
CA VAL A 331 11.60 -4.52 9.73
C VAL A 331 12.87 -4.30 8.92
N SER A 332 13.04 -4.99 7.80
CA SER A 332 14.17 -4.78 6.89
C SER A 332 14.21 -3.35 6.38
N GLY A 333 13.07 -2.79 6.01
CA GLY A 333 12.95 -1.40 5.56
C GLY A 333 13.38 -0.39 6.63
N LEU A 334 12.97 -0.59 7.88
CA LEU A 334 13.41 0.25 8.99
C LEU A 334 14.93 0.17 9.19
N VAL A 335 15.51 -1.04 9.19
CA VAL A 335 16.96 -1.23 9.30
C VAL A 335 17.68 -0.51 8.16
N LEU A 336 17.21 -0.66 6.92
CA LEU A 336 17.78 0.01 5.76
C LEU A 336 17.68 1.52 5.83
N TYR A 337 16.54 2.03 6.26
CA TYR A 337 16.35 3.47 6.42
C TYR A 337 17.32 4.07 7.45
N PHE A 338 17.46 3.42 8.61
CA PHE A 338 18.36 3.94 9.66
C PHE A 338 19.84 3.68 9.39
N ALA A 339 20.21 2.56 8.78
CA ALA A 339 21.58 2.21 8.44
C ALA A 339 22.05 2.80 7.09
N GLY A 340 21.12 3.16 6.19
CA GLY A 340 21.45 3.70 4.87
C GLY A 340 22.09 5.08 4.89
N LYS A 341 22.97 5.34 3.90
CA LYS A 341 23.62 6.63 3.71
C LYS A 341 22.67 7.74 3.28
N LYS A 342 21.67 7.40 2.46
CA LYS A 342 20.64 8.32 1.95
C LYS A 342 19.33 8.08 2.68
N LYS A 343 18.90 9.06 3.48
CA LYS A 343 17.64 9.01 4.24
C LYS A 343 16.59 9.86 3.55
N ASP A 344 15.69 9.24 2.82
CA ASP A 344 14.52 9.95 2.31
C ASP A 344 13.47 10.13 3.42
N ARG A 345 13.57 11.29 4.10
CA ARG A 345 12.63 11.64 5.18
C ARG A 345 11.19 11.71 4.71
N VAL A 346 10.95 12.14 3.45
CA VAL A 346 9.59 12.24 2.91
C VAL A 346 8.98 10.86 2.72
N LEU A 347 9.78 9.90 2.21
CA LEU A 347 9.36 8.50 2.08
C LEU A 347 9.02 7.89 3.44
N PHE A 348 9.87 8.10 4.45
CA PHE A 348 9.64 7.59 5.81
C PHE A 348 8.31 8.11 6.41
N TRP A 349 8.12 9.44 6.37
CA TRP A 349 6.96 10.09 6.99
C TRP A 349 5.64 9.89 6.24
N LEU A 350 5.66 9.63 4.92
CA LEU A 350 4.46 9.49 4.11
C LEU A 350 4.14 8.06 3.67
N PHE A 351 5.06 7.11 3.87
CA PHE A 351 4.81 5.71 3.58
C PHE A 351 4.99 4.84 4.81
N MET A 352 6.19 4.83 5.45
CA MET A 352 6.44 3.88 6.53
C MET A 352 5.60 4.20 7.79
N LEU A 353 5.59 5.43 8.26
CA LEU A 353 4.79 5.78 9.45
C LEU A 353 3.27 5.67 9.21
N PRO A 354 2.69 6.16 8.09
CA PRO A 354 1.29 5.89 7.79
C PRO A 354 1.00 4.41 7.59
N GLY A 355 1.91 3.63 6.99
CA GLY A 355 1.77 2.18 6.85
C GLY A 355 1.61 1.48 8.19
N PHE A 356 2.46 1.81 9.17
CA PHE A 356 2.29 1.32 10.53
C PHE A 356 0.99 1.80 11.19
N ALA A 357 0.58 3.06 10.97
CA ALA A 357 -0.67 3.58 11.52
C ALA A 357 -1.90 2.89 10.93
N VAL A 358 -1.89 2.61 9.63
CA VAL A 358 -2.92 1.81 8.94
C VAL A 358 -2.97 0.40 9.51
N TYR A 359 -1.82 -0.27 9.60
CA TYR A 359 -1.72 -1.60 10.17
C TYR A 359 -2.28 -1.68 11.60
N LEU A 360 -1.93 -0.70 12.46
CA LEU A 360 -2.49 -0.60 13.80
C LEU A 360 -4.00 -0.35 13.76
N GLY A 361 -4.47 0.53 12.88
CA GLY A 361 -5.89 0.80 12.69
C GLY A 361 -6.67 -0.45 12.33
N VAL A 362 -6.18 -1.21 11.35
CA VAL A 362 -6.79 -2.48 10.93
C VAL A 362 -6.75 -3.52 12.05
N MET A 363 -5.64 -3.63 12.78
CA MET A 363 -5.51 -4.52 13.93
C MET A 363 -6.57 -4.23 15.01
N PHE A 364 -6.84 -2.96 15.31
CA PHE A 364 -7.88 -2.58 16.27
C PHE A 364 -9.31 -2.78 15.74
N GLY A 365 -9.52 -2.65 14.44
CA GLY A 365 -10.82 -2.82 13.80
C GLY A 365 -11.15 -4.24 13.33
N SER A 366 -10.24 -5.21 13.53
CA SER A 366 -10.39 -6.59 13.08
C SER A 366 -10.42 -7.57 14.26
N ASN A 367 -11.17 -8.66 14.12
CA ASN A 367 -11.09 -9.82 15.02
C ASN A 367 -9.91 -10.75 14.72
N MET A 368 -9.20 -10.51 13.61
CA MET A 368 -8.02 -11.28 13.21
C MET A 368 -6.79 -10.88 14.03
N GLY A 369 -5.82 -11.79 14.09
CA GLY A 369 -4.58 -11.57 14.82
C GLY A 369 -3.65 -10.53 14.20
N ILE A 370 -2.61 -10.16 14.94
CA ILE A 370 -1.54 -9.25 14.50
C ILE A 370 -0.86 -9.78 13.23
N GLU A 371 -0.56 -11.08 13.19
CA GLU A 371 0.12 -11.71 12.05
C GLU A 371 -0.76 -11.67 10.79
N GLU A 372 -2.04 -11.95 10.94
CA GLU A 372 -2.99 -12.06 9.83
C GLU A 372 -3.25 -10.72 9.16
N ASN A 373 -3.18 -9.62 9.93
CA ASN A 373 -3.32 -8.26 9.43
C ASN A 373 -2.00 -7.67 8.88
N ALA A 374 -0.87 -8.38 8.94
CA ALA A 374 0.42 -7.84 8.47
C ALA A 374 0.45 -7.50 6.97
N SER A 375 -0.50 -8.03 6.17
CA SER A 375 -0.69 -7.62 4.77
C SER A 375 -1.04 -6.15 4.60
N PHE A 376 -1.56 -5.48 5.64
CA PHE A 376 -1.84 -4.04 5.62
C PHE A 376 -0.58 -3.16 5.78
N LEU A 377 0.61 -3.74 5.88
CA LEU A 377 1.90 -3.06 5.74
C LEU A 377 2.30 -2.80 4.27
N TYR A 378 1.34 -2.63 3.38
CA TYR A 378 1.57 -2.44 1.94
C TYR A 378 2.32 -1.12 1.63
N LEU A 379 2.11 -0.05 2.38
CA LEU A 379 2.88 1.19 2.22
C LEU A 379 4.34 1.00 2.59
N ASP A 380 4.60 0.25 3.67
CA ASP A 380 5.97 -0.13 4.06
C ASP A 380 6.61 -0.98 2.96
N LEU A 381 5.89 -1.93 2.38
CA LEU A 381 6.40 -2.74 1.28
C LEU A 381 6.79 -1.89 0.07
N ILE A 382 5.98 -0.90 -0.30
CA ILE A 382 6.31 0.04 -1.39
C ILE A 382 7.57 0.83 -1.04
N ALA A 383 7.66 1.37 0.18
CA ALA A 383 8.82 2.12 0.64
C ALA A 383 10.10 1.28 0.62
N VAL A 384 10.02 0.04 1.08
CA VAL A 384 11.14 -0.91 1.12
C VAL A 384 11.61 -1.25 -0.30
N VAL A 385 10.68 -1.50 -1.22
CA VAL A 385 11.00 -1.76 -2.63
C VAL A 385 11.72 -0.56 -3.26
N LEU A 386 11.27 0.66 -2.98
CA LEU A 386 11.95 1.87 -3.46
C LEU A 386 13.35 2.00 -2.87
N LEU A 387 13.51 1.82 -1.55
CA LEU A 387 14.82 1.89 -0.87
C LEU A 387 15.81 0.87 -1.42
N PHE A 388 15.40 -0.40 -1.58
CA PHE A 388 16.27 -1.45 -2.10
C PHE A 388 16.66 -1.22 -3.56
N SER A 389 15.69 -0.90 -4.41
CA SER A 389 15.95 -0.73 -5.83
C SER A 389 16.85 0.49 -6.11
N GLU A 390 16.63 1.62 -5.41
CA GLU A 390 17.52 2.78 -5.53
C GLU A 390 18.94 2.44 -5.05
N TYR A 391 19.06 1.70 -3.96
CA TYR A 391 20.35 1.26 -3.44
C TYR A 391 21.12 0.43 -4.48
N ILE A 392 20.49 -0.57 -5.10
CA ILE A 392 21.11 -1.41 -6.13
C ILE A 392 21.49 -0.59 -7.36
N ILE A 393 20.70 0.40 -7.74
CA ILE A 393 20.97 1.25 -8.91
C ILE A 393 22.17 2.18 -8.63
N ASP A 394 22.24 2.75 -7.43
CA ASP A 394 23.36 3.62 -7.03
C ASP A 394 24.66 2.82 -6.95
N GLU A 395 24.65 1.62 -6.36
CA GLU A 395 25.84 0.74 -6.31
C GLU A 395 26.39 0.42 -7.70
N LYS A 396 25.48 0.15 -8.67
CA LYS A 396 25.93 -0.09 -10.07
C LYS A 396 26.55 1.14 -10.71
N LYS A 397 26.09 2.34 -10.36
CA LYS A 397 26.68 3.58 -10.88
C LYS A 397 28.08 3.82 -10.29
N ASP A 398 28.24 3.63 -8.99
CA ASP A 398 29.53 3.79 -8.30
C ASP A 398 30.57 2.79 -8.87
N CYS A 399 30.20 1.53 -9.07
CA CYS A 399 31.07 0.52 -9.67
C CYS A 399 31.49 0.88 -11.12
N LEU A 400 30.62 1.53 -11.89
CA LEU A 400 30.94 1.98 -13.26
C LEU A 400 31.87 3.22 -13.28
N THR A 401 31.77 4.10 -12.30
CA THR A 401 32.65 5.26 -12.17
C THR A 401 34.06 4.87 -11.71
N ASP A 402 34.19 3.85 -10.87
CA ASP A 402 35.48 3.32 -10.41
C ASP A 402 36.24 2.58 -11.54
N ILE A 403 35.55 2.03 -12.52
CA ILE A 403 36.15 1.34 -13.69
C ILE A 403 36.61 2.34 -14.78
N CYS A 404 36.02 3.55 -14.82
CA CYS A 404 36.35 4.58 -15.82
C CYS A 404 36.59 5.94 -15.13
N PRO A 405 37.76 6.19 -14.49
CA PRO A 405 38.06 7.45 -13.82
C PRO A 405 38.23 8.64 -14.79
N ASP A 406 38.54 8.37 -16.06
CA ASP A 406 38.76 9.40 -17.08
C ASP A 406 37.56 9.61 -17.98
N GLY A 407 36.52 10.27 -17.54
CA GLY A 407 35.37 10.86 -18.23
C GLY A 407 35.13 10.60 -19.73
N GLY A 408 35.73 9.59 -20.31
CA GLY A 408 35.55 9.13 -21.69
C GLY A 408 34.21 8.44 -21.86
N ILE A 409 33.27 9.09 -22.59
CA ILE A 409 32.00 8.49 -22.99
C ILE A 409 32.27 7.35 -23.98
N TYR A 410 32.62 6.19 -23.47
CA TYR A 410 32.61 4.98 -24.29
C TYR A 410 31.19 4.42 -24.33
N HIS A 411 30.58 4.42 -25.52
CA HIS A 411 29.37 3.65 -25.80
C HIS A 411 29.71 2.16 -25.70
N VAL A 412 29.63 1.60 -24.49
CA VAL A 412 29.70 0.16 -24.30
C VAL A 412 28.39 -0.44 -24.79
N LYS A 413 28.46 -1.11 -25.93
CA LYS A 413 27.40 -1.98 -26.44
C LYS A 413 27.18 -3.12 -25.44
N TRP A 414 25.97 -3.26 -24.92
CA TRP A 414 25.50 -4.17 -23.87
C TRP A 414 25.65 -5.68 -24.16
N ASN A 415 26.46 -6.11 -25.11
CA ASN A 415 26.57 -7.54 -25.50
C ASN A 415 27.78 -8.29 -24.90
N GLN A 416 28.56 -7.71 -23.97
CA GLN A 416 29.76 -8.38 -23.42
C GLN A 416 29.96 -8.10 -21.92
N THR A 417 28.96 -8.24 -21.06
CA THR A 417 29.13 -8.09 -19.61
C THR A 417 28.84 -9.37 -18.82
N THR A 418 29.26 -10.54 -19.33
CA THR A 418 29.28 -11.78 -18.54
C THR A 418 30.63 -12.01 -17.82
N ASP A 419 31.70 -11.24 -18.15
CA ASP A 419 33.04 -11.55 -17.62
C ASP A 419 33.58 -10.58 -16.56
N CYS A 420 32.79 -9.60 -16.06
CA CYS A 420 33.26 -8.68 -15.01
C CYS A 420 32.76 -9.02 -13.58
N CYS A 421 32.31 -10.25 -13.36
CA CYS A 421 31.92 -10.77 -12.04
C CYS A 421 32.62 -12.10 -11.74
N GLN A 422 33.93 -12.18 -11.99
CA GLN A 422 34.78 -13.21 -11.37
C GLN A 422 35.63 -12.61 -10.27
#